data_1b56387b8401dd0161e59021dc813546
#
_entry.id   1b56387b8401dd0161e59021dc813546
#
_cell.length_a   1.000
_cell.length_b   1.000
_cell.length_c   1.000
_cell.angle_alpha   90.00
_cell.angle_beta   90.00
_cell.angle_gamma   90.00
#
_symmetry.space_group_name_H-M   'P 1'
#
loop_
_entity.id
_entity.type
_entity.pdbx_description
1 polymer ?
#
loop_
_entity_poly.entity_id
_entity_poly.type
_entity_poly.pdbx_seq_one_letter_code
_entity_poly.pdbx_strand_id
1 'polypeptide(L)'
;GRPDAVLFRKEEERVLHEKINEIRKAFTVKDQNKDYESLLIKLSDTKESTDNFFDNVVVNDENQDIKNNRLELLKMFCNTFDNFIDFSKLEGL
;
A
#
# COMPACT_ATOMS: atom_id res chain seq x y z
N GLY A 1 -6.66 -7.10 -11.00
CA GLY A 1 -7.69 -7.14 -10.00
C GLY A 1 -7.32 -6.44 -8.71
N ARG A 2 -8.25 -6.39 -7.81
CA ARG A 2 -8.07 -5.82 -6.49
C ARG A 2 -7.93 -6.94 -5.46
N PRO A 3 -7.16 -6.72 -4.38
CA PRO A 3 -7.15 -7.67 -3.28
C PRO A 3 -8.55 -7.80 -2.67
N ASP A 4 -8.91 -9.03 -2.29
CA ASP A 4 -10.18 -9.32 -1.63
C ASP A 4 -9.94 -9.48 -0.13
N ALA A 5 -10.55 -8.61 0.67
CA ALA A 5 -10.38 -8.62 2.11
C ALA A 5 -10.87 -9.93 2.76
N VAL A 6 -11.83 -10.61 2.13
CA VAL A 6 -12.33 -11.90 2.62
C VAL A 6 -11.24 -12.96 2.61
N LEU A 7 -10.27 -12.84 1.71
CA LEU A 7 -9.16 -13.79 1.58
C LEU A 7 -7.96 -13.47 2.48
N PHE A 8 -8.00 -12.39 3.23
CA PHE A 8 -6.94 -12.07 4.17
C PHE A 8 -6.93 -13.09 5.32
N ARG A 9 -5.74 -13.65 5.57
CA ARG A 9 -5.53 -14.64 6.65
C ARG A 9 -4.73 -14.08 7.80
N LYS A 10 -3.90 -13.07 7.52
CA LYS A 10 -3.03 -12.44 8.50
C LYS A 10 -3.43 -10.99 8.71
N GLU A 11 -3.27 -10.52 9.94
CA GLU A 11 -3.52 -9.13 10.28
C GLU A 11 -2.67 -8.18 9.44
N GLU A 12 -1.42 -8.57 9.14
CA GLU A 12 -0.48 -7.78 8.36
C GLU A 12 -1.00 -7.52 6.93
N GLU A 13 -1.77 -8.45 6.34
CA GLU A 13 -2.39 -8.23 5.04
C GLU A 13 -3.44 -7.12 5.11
N ARG A 14 -4.26 -7.15 6.13
CA ARG A 14 -5.31 -6.15 6.33
C ARG A 14 -4.71 -4.77 6.62
N VAL A 15 -3.72 -4.72 7.49
CA VAL A 15 -3.07 -3.46 7.88
C VAL A 15 -2.39 -2.83 6.66
N LEU A 16 -1.66 -3.60 5.87
CA LEU A 16 -1.01 -3.10 4.67
C LEU A 16 -2.04 -2.55 3.68
N HIS A 17 -3.13 -3.26 3.48
CA HIS A 17 -4.21 -2.83 2.58
C HIS A 17 -4.80 -1.49 3.03
N GLU A 18 -5.06 -1.34 4.33
CA GLU A 18 -5.58 -0.09 4.88
C GLU A 18 -4.60 1.07 4.68
N LYS A 19 -3.32 0.85 4.93
CA LYS A 19 -2.29 1.88 4.77
C LYS A 19 -2.14 2.33 3.31
N ILE A 20 -2.17 1.38 2.38
CA ILE A 20 -2.13 1.69 0.96
C ILE A 20 -3.33 2.56 0.57
N ASN A 21 -4.52 2.21 1.04
CA ASN A 21 -5.73 2.97 0.75
C ASN A 21 -5.66 4.39 1.32
N GLU A 22 -5.09 4.57 2.50
CA GLU A 22 -4.90 5.90 3.09
C GLU A 22 -4.01 6.78 2.22
N ILE A 23 -2.92 6.23 1.70
CA ILE A 23 -2.01 6.96 0.80
C ILE A 23 -2.72 7.31 -0.50
N ARG A 24 -3.45 6.38 -1.08
CA ARG A 24 -4.18 6.60 -2.33
C ARG A 24 -5.21 7.71 -2.18
N LYS A 25 -5.92 7.75 -1.06
CA LYS A 25 -6.86 8.83 -0.77
C LYS A 25 -6.15 10.17 -0.68
N ALA A 26 -4.98 10.21 -0.04
CA ALA A 26 -4.21 11.43 0.09
C ALA A 26 -3.77 11.97 -1.27
N PHE A 27 -3.44 11.08 -2.23
CA PHE A 27 -3.06 11.50 -3.58
C PHE A 27 -4.25 11.96 -4.43
N THR A 28 -5.44 11.42 -4.19
CA THR A 28 -6.62 11.77 -4.98
C THR A 28 -7.28 13.06 -4.52
N VAL A 29 -7.01 13.50 -3.31
CA VAL A 29 -7.53 14.77 -2.81
C VAL A 29 -6.72 15.90 -3.44
N LYS A 30 -7.36 16.67 -4.31
CA LYS A 30 -6.75 17.84 -4.93
C LYS A 30 -6.85 19.01 -3.95
N ASP A 31 -5.98 19.03 -2.98
CA ASP A 31 -5.90 20.12 -2.02
C ASP A 31 -4.72 21.00 -2.40
N GLN A 32 -4.98 22.29 -2.56
CA GLN A 32 -3.93 23.25 -2.86
C GLN A 32 -2.98 23.45 -1.68
N ASN A 33 -3.44 23.13 -0.48
CA ASN A 33 -2.64 23.21 0.74
C ASN A 33 -2.13 21.83 1.14
N LYS A 34 -1.56 21.10 0.20
CA LYS A 34 -1.03 19.75 0.46
C LYS A 34 -0.03 19.79 1.60
N ASP A 35 -0.28 18.94 2.59
CA ASP A 35 0.61 18.76 3.72
C ASP A 35 1.56 17.61 3.42
N TYR A 36 2.73 17.93 2.87
CA TYR A 36 3.76 16.94 2.55
C TYR A 36 4.30 16.24 3.78
N GLU A 37 4.33 16.93 4.92
CA GLU A 37 4.78 16.33 6.16
C GLU A 37 3.85 15.19 6.59
N SER A 38 2.53 15.41 6.54
CA SER A 38 1.55 14.37 6.82
C SER A 38 1.68 13.21 5.85
N LEU A 39 1.92 13.50 4.57
CA LEU A 39 2.09 12.47 3.56
C LEU A 39 3.34 11.63 3.83
N LEU A 40 4.46 12.26 4.21
CA LEU A 40 5.68 11.56 4.56
C LEU A 40 5.50 10.66 5.79
N ILE A 41 4.74 11.13 6.78
CA ILE A 41 4.40 10.32 7.95
C ILE A 41 3.61 9.07 7.54
N LYS A 42 2.61 9.22 6.66
CA LYS A 42 1.83 8.10 6.14
C LYS A 42 2.69 7.12 5.36
N LEU A 43 3.64 7.61 4.58
CA LEU A 43 4.58 6.76 3.85
C LEU A 43 5.49 5.98 4.80
N SER A 44 5.95 6.60 5.88
CA SER A 44 6.75 5.93 6.91
C SER A 44 5.96 4.83 7.61
N ASP A 45 4.70 5.10 7.95
CA ASP A 45 3.80 4.10 8.55
C ASP A 45 3.58 2.93 7.59
N THR A 46 3.44 3.22 6.31
CA THR A 46 3.24 2.18 5.29
C THR A 46 4.50 1.33 5.14
N LYS A 47 5.68 1.94 5.23
CA LYS A 47 6.94 1.20 5.19
C LYS A 47 7.02 0.19 6.34
N GLU A 48 6.67 0.62 7.55
CA GLU A 48 6.63 -0.28 8.70
C GLU A 48 5.65 -1.43 8.47
N SER A 49 4.46 -1.13 7.97
CA SER A 49 3.45 -2.16 7.66
C SER A 49 3.93 -3.11 6.58
N THR A 50 4.68 -2.62 5.59
CA THR A 50 5.26 -3.43 4.53
C THR A 50 6.33 -4.37 5.09
N ASP A 51 7.20 -3.87 5.95
CA ASP A 51 8.23 -4.69 6.59
C ASP A 51 7.58 -5.79 7.42
N ASN A 52 6.55 -5.47 8.20
CA ASN A 52 5.80 -6.44 8.99
C ASN A 52 5.12 -7.49 8.10
N PHE A 53 4.59 -7.07 6.96
CA PHE A 53 3.98 -7.98 5.99
C PHE A 53 5.01 -8.99 5.49
N PHE A 54 6.18 -8.53 5.05
CA PHE A 54 7.21 -9.43 4.54
C PHE A 54 7.80 -10.34 5.62
N ASP A 55 7.85 -9.88 6.86
CA ASP A 55 8.36 -10.69 7.97
C ASP A 55 7.39 -11.79 8.38
N ASN A 56 6.08 -11.59 8.23
CA ASN A 56 5.06 -12.46 8.82
C ASN A 56 4.15 -13.15 7.80
N VAL A 57 4.20 -12.74 6.54
CA VAL A 57 3.30 -13.26 5.50
C VAL A 57 4.10 -13.96 4.42
N VAL A 58 3.73 -15.21 4.14
CA VAL A 58 4.31 -15.97 3.02
C VAL A 58 3.45 -15.71 1.79
N VAL A 59 3.99 -15.02 0.80
CA VAL A 59 3.26 -14.72 -0.43
C VAL A 59 2.98 -15.99 -1.23
N ASN A 60 3.94 -16.91 -1.29
CA ASN A 60 3.79 -18.16 -2.02
C ASN A 60 3.07 -19.20 -1.17
N ASP A 61 1.77 -18.97 -0.92
CA ASP A 61 0.92 -19.89 -0.17
C ASP A 61 0.47 -21.04 -1.06
N GLU A 62 0.21 -22.21 -0.44
CA GLU A 62 -0.29 -23.39 -1.16
C GLU A 62 -1.68 -23.16 -1.74
N ASN A 63 -2.50 -22.36 -1.07
CA ASN A 63 -3.82 -21.99 -1.58
C ASN A 63 -3.64 -20.94 -2.67
N GLN A 64 -4.02 -21.28 -3.89
CA GLN A 64 -3.84 -20.42 -5.06
C GLN A 64 -4.59 -19.09 -4.94
N ASP A 65 -5.77 -19.11 -4.35
CA ASP A 65 -6.57 -17.88 -4.17
C ASP A 65 -5.91 -16.93 -3.19
N ILE A 66 -5.36 -17.47 -2.10
CA ILE A 66 -4.64 -16.67 -1.10
C ILE A 66 -3.36 -16.10 -1.71
N LYS A 67 -2.61 -16.92 -2.44
CA LYS A 67 -1.39 -16.51 -3.14
C LYS A 67 -1.69 -15.37 -4.11
N ASN A 68 -2.68 -15.53 -4.97
CA ASN A 68 -3.05 -14.52 -5.95
C ASN A 68 -3.49 -13.23 -5.26
N ASN A 69 -4.23 -13.35 -4.16
CA ASN A 69 -4.68 -12.19 -3.40
C ASN A 69 -3.51 -11.40 -2.81
N ARG A 70 -2.51 -12.10 -2.28
CA ARG A 70 -1.29 -11.47 -1.76
C ARG A 70 -0.48 -10.80 -2.86
N LEU A 71 -0.43 -11.41 -4.06
CA LEU A 71 0.22 -10.80 -5.22
C LEU A 71 -0.52 -9.54 -5.67
N GLU A 72 -1.84 -9.54 -5.65
CA GLU A 72 -2.62 -8.36 -5.99
C GLU A 72 -2.39 -7.22 -4.99
N LEU A 73 -2.25 -7.55 -3.71
CA LEU A 73 -1.92 -6.58 -2.68
C LEU A 73 -0.55 -5.93 -2.95
N LEU A 74 0.44 -6.72 -3.32
CA LEU A 74 1.78 -6.21 -3.67
C LEU A 74 1.75 -5.36 -4.93
N LYS A 75 0.97 -5.73 -5.93
CA LYS A 75 0.78 -4.91 -7.14
C LYS A 75 0.17 -3.56 -6.80
N MET A 76 -0.82 -3.56 -5.94
CA MET A 76 -1.47 -2.34 -5.48
C MET A 76 -0.46 -1.43 -4.76
N PHE A 77 0.37 -2.02 -3.91
CA PHE A 77 1.47 -1.31 -3.22
C PHE A 77 2.42 -0.67 -4.24
N CYS A 78 2.91 -1.45 -5.21
CA CYS A 78 3.84 -0.95 -6.21
C CYS A 78 3.23 0.18 -7.04
N ASN A 79 2.00 0.03 -7.48
CA ASN A 79 1.31 1.06 -8.27
C ASN A 79 1.16 2.36 -7.48
N THR A 80 0.87 2.26 -6.20
CA THR A 80 0.72 3.43 -5.34
C THR A 80 2.03 4.18 -5.20
N PHE A 81 3.14 3.47 -5.02
CA PHE A 81 4.45 4.10 -4.89
C PHE A 81 4.97 4.65 -6.22
N ASP A 82 4.66 3.99 -7.34
CA ASP A 82 4.99 4.53 -8.66
C ASP A 82 4.29 5.87 -8.88
N ASN A 83 3.02 5.97 -8.50
CA ASN A 83 2.27 7.23 -8.58
C ASN A 83 2.88 8.31 -7.69
N PHE A 84 3.37 7.94 -6.52
CA PHE A 84 4.05 8.88 -5.62
C PHE A 84 5.33 9.42 -6.25
N ILE A 85 6.12 8.57 -6.89
CA ILE A 85 7.36 8.98 -7.55
C ILE A 85 7.06 9.98 -8.66
N ASP A 86 6.06 9.70 -9.49
CA ASP A 86 5.62 10.61 -10.56
C ASP A 86 5.15 11.95 -9.99
N PHE A 87 4.39 11.90 -8.90
CA PHE A 87 3.92 13.10 -8.22
C PHE A 87 5.10 13.94 -7.70
N SER A 88 6.10 13.30 -7.11
CA SER A 88 7.29 13.97 -6.60
C SER A 88 8.07 14.67 -7.70
N LYS A 89 8.17 14.04 -8.89
CA LYS A 89 8.83 14.65 -10.04
C LYS A 89 8.12 15.91 -10.51
N LEU A 90 6.78 15.86 -10.55
CA LEU A 90 5.96 16.98 -10.98
C LEU A 90 6.07 18.17 -10.04
N GLU A 91 6.20 17.90 -8.76
CA GLU A 91 6.27 18.94 -7.71
C GLU A 91 7.70 19.41 -7.45
N GLY A 92 8.68 18.83 -8.11
CA GLY A 92 10.08 19.19 -7.91
C GLY A 92 10.67 18.72 -6.59
N LEU A 93 10.12 17.67 -6.01
CA LEU A 93 10.58 17.12 -4.73
C LEU A 93 11.77 16.19 -4.88
#